data_e98ab078c188e1e1a8f3c767eda770a5
#
_entry.id   e98ab078c188e1e1a8f3c767eda770a5
#
_cell.length_a   1.000
_cell.length_b   1.000
_cell.length_c   1.000
_cell.angle_alpha   90.00
_cell.angle_beta   90.00
_cell.angle_gamma   90.00
#
_symmetry.space_group_name_H-M   'P 1'
#
loop_
_entity.id
_entity.type
_entity.pdbx_description
1 polymer ?
#
loop_
_entity_poly.entity_id
_entity_poly.type
_entity_poly.pdbx_seq_one_letter_code
_entity_poly.pdbx_strand_id
1 'polypeptide(L)'
;MGKTVLTFGEIMMRLSPKDHLRIEQATEFDVRYGGAEANTALSLAYQGDKAAYVSVVPANRLGECALRSLKVYDVDTSRVVRQGDRLGSYVFEVGASQRGNGCVYDRKYSAINMAKRNVFDWDEILKGVDVFYFSGVTPAVSDEMAAACKDALTACRAKGITTVCDVNYRGKMWSPEKSQATMKELLPLVDICIANDEDAPAGLGMTCVSGSLAHGIEERDTYVEMARQICAEYGCKKVASVVRNISCVERSIWMGMLFDAESGEHWFSPAHDVHVLEGVAAGDAFNAGLVHALINDFDPQDAVNYAIAASILKLTIKGDSNLVTADEIAAVASAADGGTRVAR
;
A
#
# COMPACT_ATOMS: atom_id res chain seq x y z
N MET A 1 18.50 17.96 -3.13
CA MET A 1 17.76 17.54 -1.91
C MET A 1 16.85 16.38 -2.31
N GLY A 2 16.72 15.30 -1.51
CA GLY A 2 15.84 14.18 -1.87
C GLY A 2 14.38 14.60 -1.96
N LYS A 3 13.62 13.95 -2.86
CA LYS A 3 12.18 14.17 -3.07
C LYS A 3 11.38 13.80 -1.82
N THR A 4 10.30 14.50 -1.53
CA THR A 4 9.42 14.26 -0.38
C THR A 4 8.14 13.54 -0.83
N VAL A 5 7.85 12.41 -0.22
CA VAL A 5 6.63 11.62 -0.46
C VAL A 5 5.65 11.86 0.69
N LEU A 6 4.44 12.30 0.36
CA LEU A 6 3.33 12.45 1.32
C LEU A 6 2.33 11.33 1.11
N THR A 7 2.01 10.57 2.16
CA THR A 7 0.96 9.54 2.11
C THR A 7 -0.27 9.97 2.90
N PHE A 8 -1.48 9.65 2.40
CA PHE A 8 -2.76 10.04 3.00
C PHE A 8 -3.65 8.84 3.28
N GLY A 9 -3.96 8.57 4.54
CA GLY A 9 -4.84 7.47 4.90
C GLY A 9 -5.11 7.29 6.39
N GLU A 10 -5.72 6.15 6.75
CA GLU A 10 -6.04 5.79 8.13
C GLU A 10 -4.95 4.93 8.76
N ILE A 11 -4.48 5.33 9.95
CA ILE A 11 -3.70 4.46 10.83
C ILE A 11 -4.60 3.89 11.93
N MET A 12 -4.53 2.58 12.13
CA MET A 12 -5.34 1.86 13.11
C MET A 12 -4.47 1.13 14.13
N MET A 13 -5.04 0.86 15.29
CA MET A 13 -4.48 -0.06 16.26
C MET A 13 -4.80 -1.50 15.84
N ARG A 14 -3.77 -2.30 15.61
CA ARG A 14 -3.87 -3.74 15.35
C ARG A 14 -3.68 -4.52 16.64
N LEU A 15 -4.57 -5.46 16.89
CA LEU A 15 -4.47 -6.45 17.95
C LEU A 15 -4.31 -7.84 17.30
N SER A 16 -3.25 -8.56 17.64
CA SER A 16 -3.03 -9.90 17.10
C SER A 16 -2.85 -10.90 18.23
N PRO A 17 -3.58 -12.04 18.23
CA PRO A 17 -3.22 -13.18 19.04
C PRO A 17 -1.77 -13.57 18.79
N LYS A 18 -1.11 -14.12 19.79
CA LYS A 18 0.25 -14.61 19.62
C LYS A 18 0.31 -15.80 18.68
N ASP A 19 1.34 -15.85 17.86
CA ASP A 19 1.62 -16.89 16.90
C ASP A 19 0.42 -17.17 15.96
N HIS A 20 -0.11 -18.38 15.97
CA HIS A 20 -1.26 -18.81 15.15
C HIS A 20 -2.49 -19.13 16.00
N LEU A 21 -2.58 -18.59 17.23
CA LEU A 21 -3.76 -18.75 18.07
C LEU A 21 -5.00 -18.13 17.40
N ARG A 22 -6.12 -18.78 17.60
CA ARG A 22 -7.43 -18.21 17.27
C ARG A 22 -7.76 -17.05 18.21
N ILE A 23 -8.61 -16.14 17.76
CA ILE A 23 -9.12 -15.05 18.59
C ILE A 23 -9.75 -15.59 19.87
N GLU A 24 -10.51 -16.69 19.78
CA GLU A 24 -11.20 -17.33 20.91
C GLU A 24 -10.24 -18.01 21.91
N GLN A 25 -9.01 -18.26 21.50
CA GLN A 25 -7.98 -18.85 22.39
C GLN A 25 -7.12 -17.79 23.06
N ALA A 26 -7.19 -16.53 22.57
CA ALA A 26 -6.28 -15.48 23.00
C ALA A 26 -6.65 -14.96 24.40
N THR A 27 -5.66 -14.95 25.30
CA THR A 27 -5.74 -14.29 26.63
C THR A 27 -4.98 -12.98 26.65
N GLU A 28 -4.17 -12.72 25.60
CA GLU A 28 -3.38 -11.52 25.39
C GLU A 28 -3.23 -11.23 23.91
N PHE A 29 -2.97 -10.00 23.55
CA PHE A 29 -2.76 -9.55 22.18
C PHE A 29 -1.48 -8.74 22.07
N ASP A 30 -0.72 -8.97 21.00
CA ASP A 30 0.31 -8.04 20.55
C ASP A 30 -0.36 -6.80 19.97
N VAL A 31 0.09 -5.62 20.42
CA VAL A 31 -0.41 -4.33 19.93
C VAL A 31 0.56 -3.76 18.91
N ARG A 32 0.07 -3.45 17.73
CA ARG A 32 0.81 -2.77 16.66
C ARG A 32 -0.05 -1.66 16.06
N TYR A 33 0.54 -0.81 15.23
CA TYR A 33 -0.17 0.24 14.52
C TYR A 33 0.16 0.11 13.03
N GLY A 34 -0.85 0.22 12.17
CA GLY A 34 -0.68 0.10 10.74
C GLY A 34 -1.89 0.60 9.97
N GLY A 35 -1.70 0.70 8.68
CA GLY A 35 -2.65 1.13 7.67
C GLY A 35 -1.89 1.25 6.36
N ALA A 36 -2.51 1.01 5.21
CA ALA A 36 -1.81 0.91 3.94
C ALA A 36 -0.85 2.08 3.69
N GLU A 37 -1.32 3.30 3.85
CA GLU A 37 -0.54 4.51 3.59
C GLU A 37 0.47 4.80 4.71
N ALA A 38 0.16 4.44 5.96
CA ALA A 38 1.08 4.55 7.08
C ALA A 38 2.25 3.54 6.94
N ASN A 39 1.96 2.32 6.49
CA ASN A 39 2.95 1.28 6.22
C ASN A 39 3.89 1.69 5.08
N THR A 40 3.32 2.26 4.00
CA THR A 40 4.08 2.79 2.86
C THR A 40 5.00 3.94 3.30
N ALA A 41 4.49 4.91 4.10
CA ALA A 41 5.31 6.01 4.63
C ALA A 41 6.47 5.50 5.50
N LEU A 42 6.18 4.53 6.39
CA LEU A 42 7.21 3.93 7.25
C LEU A 42 8.27 3.20 6.43
N SER A 43 7.85 2.40 5.44
CA SER A 43 8.77 1.68 4.57
C SER A 43 9.69 2.64 3.79
N LEU A 44 9.17 3.74 3.25
CA LEU A 44 9.95 4.78 2.58
C LEU A 44 10.96 5.44 3.54
N ALA A 45 10.51 5.85 4.72
CA ALA A 45 11.39 6.46 5.71
C ALA A 45 12.51 5.51 6.14
N TYR A 46 12.21 4.22 6.32
CA TYR A 46 13.19 3.21 6.70
C TYR A 46 14.21 2.91 5.58
N GLN A 47 13.83 3.16 4.32
CA GLN A 47 14.74 3.12 3.16
C GLN A 47 15.59 4.41 3.02
N GLY A 48 15.36 5.41 3.88
CA GLY A 48 16.11 6.68 3.88
C GLY A 48 15.46 7.81 3.08
N ASP A 49 14.22 7.64 2.59
CA ASP A 49 13.48 8.66 1.88
C ASP A 49 12.82 9.66 2.84
N LYS A 50 12.53 10.86 2.34
CA LYS A 50 11.72 11.84 3.07
C LYS A 50 10.25 11.46 2.96
N ALA A 51 9.71 10.83 3.99
CA ALA A 51 8.32 10.43 4.07
C ALA A 51 7.54 11.31 5.06
N ALA A 52 6.39 11.80 4.61
CA ALA A 52 5.43 12.50 5.43
C ALA A 52 4.08 11.77 5.39
N TYR A 53 3.33 11.90 6.46
CA TYR A 53 2.03 11.25 6.60
C TYR A 53 0.96 12.25 7.00
N VAL A 54 -0.20 12.20 6.34
CA VAL A 54 -1.38 12.98 6.68
C VAL A 54 -2.57 12.06 6.98
N SER A 55 -3.30 12.39 8.02
CA SER A 55 -4.45 11.64 8.52
C SER A 55 -5.26 12.49 9.51
N VAL A 56 -6.29 11.88 10.08
CA VAL A 56 -6.99 12.40 11.25
C VAL A 56 -6.93 11.36 12.37
N VAL A 57 -6.34 11.72 13.50
CA VAL A 57 -6.27 10.83 14.67
C VAL A 57 -6.78 11.52 15.93
N PRO A 58 -7.33 10.77 16.92
CA PRO A 58 -7.86 11.38 18.12
C PRO A 58 -6.76 12.06 18.95
N ALA A 59 -7.12 13.14 19.64
CA ALA A 59 -6.24 13.88 20.55
C ALA A 59 -6.14 13.20 21.92
N ASN A 60 -5.87 11.89 21.93
CA ASN A 60 -5.75 11.08 23.16
C ASN A 60 -4.50 10.19 23.09
N ARG A 61 -4.27 9.39 24.15
CA ARG A 61 -3.08 8.51 24.27
C ARG A 61 -2.97 7.48 23.15
N LEU A 62 -4.07 6.95 22.62
CA LEU A 62 -4.04 5.97 21.52
C LEU A 62 -3.60 6.64 20.22
N GLY A 63 -4.12 7.86 19.94
CA GLY A 63 -3.64 8.66 18.82
C GLY A 63 -2.15 9.01 18.92
N GLU A 64 -1.65 9.32 20.14
CA GLU A 64 -0.21 9.53 20.36
C GLU A 64 0.62 8.26 20.12
N CYS A 65 0.14 7.10 20.58
CA CYS A 65 0.83 5.84 20.31
C CYS A 65 0.90 5.53 18.81
N ALA A 66 -0.20 5.77 18.08
CA ALA A 66 -0.23 5.60 16.64
C ALA A 66 0.78 6.51 15.93
N LEU A 67 0.84 7.81 16.27
CA LEU A 67 1.82 8.71 15.69
C LEU A 67 3.26 8.39 16.11
N ARG A 68 3.45 7.97 17.35
CA ARG A 68 4.77 7.55 17.85
C ARG A 68 5.31 6.36 17.05
N SER A 69 4.45 5.40 16.68
CA SER A 69 4.87 4.24 15.88
C SER A 69 5.45 4.60 14.52
N LEU A 70 5.09 5.76 13.97
CA LEU A 70 5.66 6.32 12.75
C LEU A 70 6.89 7.19 13.03
N LYS A 71 6.81 8.07 14.04
CA LYS A 71 7.89 9.02 14.39
C LYS A 71 9.21 8.32 14.78
N VAL A 72 9.16 7.15 15.39
CA VAL A 72 10.38 6.39 15.76
C VAL A 72 11.17 5.92 14.54
N TYR A 73 10.56 5.96 13.35
CA TYR A 73 11.16 5.64 12.06
C TYR A 73 11.26 6.88 11.14
N ASP A 74 11.30 8.08 11.73
CA ASP A 74 11.52 9.34 11.02
C ASP A 74 10.43 9.74 10.02
N VAL A 75 9.22 9.20 10.12
CA VAL A 75 8.08 9.70 9.32
C VAL A 75 7.62 11.04 9.89
N ASP A 76 7.56 12.08 9.03
CA ASP A 76 7.00 13.38 9.39
C ASP A 76 5.48 13.30 9.56
N THR A 77 5.01 13.45 10.78
CA THR A 77 3.58 13.45 11.14
C THR A 77 3.04 14.85 11.48
N SER A 78 3.77 15.91 11.14
CA SER A 78 3.38 17.30 11.46
C SER A 78 2.08 17.73 10.80
N ARG A 79 1.71 17.07 9.68
CA ARG A 79 0.51 17.35 8.89
C ARG A 79 -0.74 16.59 9.36
N VAL A 80 -0.62 15.78 10.42
CA VAL A 80 -1.74 14.98 10.94
C VAL A 80 -2.68 15.85 11.77
N VAL A 81 -3.96 15.84 11.40
CA VAL A 81 -5.02 16.56 12.13
C VAL A 81 -5.37 15.81 13.42
N ARG A 82 -5.45 16.54 14.53
CA ARG A 82 -5.75 15.99 15.86
C ARG A 82 -7.16 16.38 16.26
N GLN A 83 -8.12 15.48 15.99
CA GLN A 83 -9.54 15.66 16.37
C GLN A 83 -10.26 14.33 16.49
N GLY A 84 -11.47 14.37 17.06
CA GLY A 84 -12.28 13.17 17.31
C GLY A 84 -11.83 12.39 18.53
N ASP A 85 -12.58 11.34 18.88
CA ASP A 85 -12.43 10.65 20.16
C ASP A 85 -11.85 9.24 20.00
N ARG A 86 -11.91 8.66 18.80
CA ARG A 86 -11.65 7.24 18.60
C ARG A 86 -10.58 6.97 17.54
N LEU A 87 -9.60 6.16 17.88
CA LEU A 87 -8.71 5.52 16.93
C LEU A 87 -9.39 4.24 16.40
N GLY A 88 -9.41 4.04 15.08
CA GLY A 88 -9.85 2.79 14.49
C GLY A 88 -8.97 1.62 14.95
N SER A 89 -9.55 0.42 15.04
CA SER A 89 -8.81 -0.79 15.41
C SER A 89 -9.25 -1.99 14.56
N TYR A 90 -8.42 -3.02 14.56
CA TYR A 90 -8.77 -4.33 14.00
C TYR A 90 -8.06 -5.43 14.74
N VAL A 91 -8.70 -6.59 14.78
CA VAL A 91 -8.08 -7.82 15.27
C VAL A 91 -7.65 -8.64 14.08
N PHE A 92 -6.39 -9.04 14.05
CA PHE A 92 -5.81 -9.82 12.96
C PHE A 92 -5.30 -11.17 13.46
N GLU A 93 -5.93 -12.24 12.99
CA GLU A 93 -5.55 -13.62 13.25
C GLU A 93 -4.63 -14.12 12.13
N VAL A 94 -3.42 -14.50 12.46
CA VAL A 94 -2.49 -15.11 11.51
C VAL A 94 -2.91 -16.54 11.23
N GLY A 95 -3.14 -16.85 9.96
CA GLY A 95 -3.48 -18.19 9.51
C GLY A 95 -2.33 -19.19 9.62
N ALA A 96 -2.61 -20.43 9.22
CA ALA A 96 -1.60 -21.47 9.11
C ALA A 96 -2.04 -22.50 8.05
N SER A 97 -1.15 -22.89 7.16
CA SER A 97 -1.42 -23.85 6.08
C SER A 97 -2.64 -23.43 5.23
N GLN A 98 -3.69 -24.24 5.21
CA GLN A 98 -4.93 -23.97 4.48
C GLN A 98 -5.90 -23.04 5.23
N ARG A 99 -5.63 -22.74 6.49
CA ARG A 99 -6.42 -21.80 7.27
C ARG A 99 -5.94 -20.38 6.99
N GLY A 100 -6.72 -19.64 6.19
CA GLY A 100 -6.43 -18.25 5.83
C GLY A 100 -6.34 -17.30 7.03
N ASN A 101 -5.79 -16.13 6.80
CA ASN A 101 -5.75 -15.05 7.78
C ASN A 101 -7.18 -14.54 8.09
N GLY A 102 -7.44 -14.21 9.35
CA GLY A 102 -8.69 -13.61 9.80
C GLY A 102 -8.53 -12.13 10.12
N CYS A 103 -9.52 -11.31 9.76
CA CYS A 103 -9.52 -9.89 10.13
C CYS A 103 -10.91 -9.45 10.55
N VAL A 104 -11.01 -8.88 11.76
CA VAL A 104 -12.23 -8.26 12.31
C VAL A 104 -11.96 -6.78 12.51
N TYR A 105 -12.68 -5.94 11.75
CA TYR A 105 -12.52 -4.48 11.84
C TYR A 105 -13.46 -3.87 12.87
N ASP A 106 -12.92 -2.97 13.69
CA ASP A 106 -13.63 -2.06 14.56
C ASP A 106 -13.19 -0.62 14.28
N ARG A 107 -13.60 -0.09 13.10
CA ARG A 107 -13.15 1.21 12.57
C ARG A 107 -14.28 2.21 12.32
N LYS A 108 -15.55 1.82 12.52
CA LYS A 108 -16.67 2.75 12.42
C LYS A 108 -16.51 3.87 13.45
N TYR A 109 -16.87 5.08 13.05
CA TYR A 109 -16.76 6.27 13.89
C TYR A 109 -15.35 6.60 14.40
N SER A 110 -14.31 6.09 13.71
CA SER A 110 -12.95 6.55 13.98
C SER A 110 -12.79 8.03 13.63
N ALA A 111 -11.75 8.66 14.16
CA ALA A 111 -11.50 10.10 13.97
C ALA A 111 -11.52 10.49 12.48
N ILE A 112 -10.85 9.71 11.62
CA ILE A 112 -10.84 9.98 10.17
C ILE A 112 -12.18 9.63 9.50
N ASN A 113 -12.88 8.57 9.97
CA ASN A 113 -14.19 8.21 9.42
C ASN A 113 -15.25 9.33 9.65
N MET A 114 -15.15 10.04 10.77
CA MET A 114 -16.06 11.13 11.14
C MET A 114 -15.59 12.51 10.65
N ALA A 115 -14.35 12.62 10.19
CA ALA A 115 -13.78 13.88 9.74
C ALA A 115 -14.46 14.40 8.48
N LYS A 116 -14.54 15.74 8.38
CA LYS A 116 -14.99 16.43 7.18
C LYS A 116 -13.80 16.77 6.30
N ARG A 117 -13.98 16.78 4.97
CA ARG A 117 -12.91 17.08 4.02
C ARG A 117 -12.25 18.45 4.24
N ASN A 118 -12.98 19.42 4.78
CA ASN A 118 -12.48 20.77 5.02
C ASN A 118 -11.49 20.91 6.19
N VAL A 119 -11.20 19.81 6.91
CA VAL A 119 -10.13 19.82 7.92
C VAL A 119 -8.74 19.78 7.30
N PHE A 120 -8.64 19.46 6.01
CA PHE A 120 -7.40 19.39 5.26
C PHE A 120 -7.19 20.68 4.45
N ASP A 121 -6.22 21.48 4.84
CA ASP A 121 -5.73 22.59 4.03
C ASP A 121 -4.68 22.06 3.05
N TRP A 122 -5.13 21.62 1.86
CA TRP A 122 -4.24 21.01 0.87
C TRP A 122 -3.18 21.99 0.33
N ASP A 123 -3.39 23.29 0.40
CA ASP A 123 -2.38 24.26 0.00
C ASP A 123 -1.21 24.30 0.98
N GLU A 124 -1.46 24.18 2.28
CA GLU A 124 -0.42 24.06 3.29
C GLU A 124 0.16 22.64 3.36
N ILE A 125 -0.70 21.60 3.33
CA ILE A 125 -0.29 20.20 3.43
C ILE A 125 0.67 19.79 2.30
N LEU A 126 0.47 20.29 1.08
CA LEU A 126 1.26 19.94 -0.10
C LEU A 126 2.52 20.78 -0.29
N LYS A 127 2.85 21.70 0.62
CA LYS A 127 4.09 22.48 0.52
C LYS A 127 5.33 21.60 0.62
N GLY A 128 6.19 21.66 -0.40
CA GLY A 128 7.43 20.89 -0.47
C GLY A 128 7.25 19.40 -0.68
N VAL A 129 6.07 18.98 -1.18
CA VAL A 129 5.76 17.58 -1.56
C VAL A 129 6.03 17.40 -3.04
N ASP A 130 6.73 16.32 -3.40
CA ASP A 130 7.03 15.96 -4.78
C ASP A 130 6.14 14.81 -5.27
N VAL A 131 5.73 13.89 -4.36
CA VAL A 131 4.87 12.75 -4.65
C VAL A 131 3.77 12.65 -3.59
N PHE A 132 2.54 12.49 -4.05
CA PHE A 132 1.36 12.22 -3.21
C PHE A 132 0.89 10.79 -3.45
N TYR A 133 0.82 10.00 -2.37
CA TYR A 133 0.39 8.61 -2.39
C TYR A 133 -0.87 8.41 -1.55
N PHE A 134 -1.84 7.66 -2.07
CA PHE A 134 -2.99 7.15 -1.32
C PHE A 134 -3.38 5.76 -1.84
N SER A 135 -4.23 5.06 -1.10
CA SER A 135 -4.85 3.83 -1.58
C SER A 135 -6.37 3.95 -1.63
N GLY A 136 -7.02 3.02 -2.32
CA GLY A 136 -8.49 2.93 -2.38
C GLY A 136 -9.13 2.64 -1.02
N VAL A 137 -8.33 2.30 0.00
CA VAL A 137 -8.82 2.20 1.39
C VAL A 137 -9.26 3.57 1.90
N THR A 138 -8.53 4.63 1.60
CA THR A 138 -8.84 5.99 2.11
C THR A 138 -10.20 6.52 1.61
N PRO A 139 -10.54 6.54 0.30
CA PRO A 139 -11.86 6.94 -0.14
C PRO A 139 -12.97 5.99 0.32
N ALA A 140 -12.66 4.71 0.61
CA ALA A 140 -13.62 3.76 1.16
C ALA A 140 -13.99 4.02 2.64
N VAL A 141 -13.21 4.83 3.36
CA VAL A 141 -13.50 5.17 4.78
C VAL A 141 -14.82 5.92 4.92
N SER A 142 -15.07 6.92 4.06
CA SER A 142 -16.33 7.69 4.02
C SER A 142 -16.42 8.54 2.74
N ASP A 143 -17.62 9.05 2.42
CA ASP A 143 -17.81 9.95 1.27
C ASP A 143 -17.01 11.26 1.43
N GLU A 144 -16.82 11.73 2.67
CA GLU A 144 -15.97 12.89 2.98
C GLU A 144 -14.49 12.61 2.65
N MET A 145 -14.02 11.40 2.92
CA MET A 145 -12.64 11.00 2.56
C MET A 145 -12.47 10.79 1.06
N ALA A 146 -13.48 10.26 0.37
CA ALA A 146 -13.47 10.21 -1.09
C ALA A 146 -13.37 11.61 -1.70
N ALA A 147 -14.15 12.56 -1.17
CA ALA A 147 -14.07 13.96 -1.58
C ALA A 147 -12.72 14.61 -1.22
N ALA A 148 -12.15 14.31 -0.05
CA ALA A 148 -10.82 14.78 0.35
C ALA A 148 -9.71 14.26 -0.58
N CYS A 149 -9.78 13.00 -1.01
CA CYS A 149 -8.86 12.44 -2.03
C CYS A 149 -8.96 13.22 -3.34
N LYS A 150 -10.16 13.53 -3.81
CA LYS A 150 -10.38 14.31 -5.04
C LYS A 150 -9.82 15.73 -4.92
N ASP A 151 -10.05 16.39 -3.78
CA ASP A 151 -9.51 17.72 -3.49
C ASP A 151 -7.97 17.70 -3.50
N ALA A 152 -7.36 16.71 -2.82
CA ALA A 152 -5.90 16.51 -2.80
C ALA A 152 -5.32 16.30 -4.20
N LEU A 153 -5.90 15.40 -4.97
CA LEU A 153 -5.45 15.09 -6.34
C LEU A 153 -5.57 16.31 -7.27
N THR A 154 -6.67 17.09 -7.14
CA THR A 154 -6.87 18.32 -7.88
C THR A 154 -5.77 19.36 -7.54
N ALA A 155 -5.46 19.50 -6.26
CA ALA A 155 -4.39 20.40 -5.80
C ALA A 155 -3.00 19.92 -6.25
N CYS A 156 -2.74 18.60 -6.21
CA CYS A 156 -1.51 17.99 -6.72
C CYS A 156 -1.30 18.30 -8.21
N ARG A 157 -2.35 18.10 -9.01
CA ARG A 157 -2.29 18.41 -10.46
C ARG A 157 -1.98 19.87 -10.73
N ALA A 158 -2.60 20.79 -9.98
CA ALA A 158 -2.34 22.24 -10.11
C ALA A 158 -0.90 22.63 -9.74
N LYS A 159 -0.25 21.84 -8.87
CA LYS A 159 1.12 22.08 -8.39
C LYS A 159 2.17 21.22 -9.12
N GLY A 160 1.79 20.35 -10.06
CA GLY A 160 2.71 19.44 -10.76
C GLY A 160 3.31 18.36 -9.86
N ILE A 161 2.61 17.97 -8.78
CA ILE A 161 3.00 16.89 -7.87
C ILE A 161 2.60 15.57 -8.48
N THR A 162 3.52 14.62 -8.55
CA THR A 162 3.25 13.25 -9.05
C THR A 162 2.29 12.52 -8.10
N THR A 163 1.28 11.87 -8.67
CA THR A 163 0.24 11.18 -7.89
C THR A 163 0.29 9.68 -8.09
N VAL A 164 0.22 8.92 -6.98
CA VAL A 164 0.27 7.46 -6.96
C VAL A 164 -0.96 6.93 -6.21
N CYS A 165 -1.65 5.96 -6.79
CA CYS A 165 -2.80 5.28 -6.19
C CYS A 165 -2.63 3.77 -6.24
N ASP A 166 -2.72 3.11 -5.09
CA ASP A 166 -2.97 1.67 -5.00
C ASP A 166 -4.49 1.44 -4.95
N VAL A 167 -5.07 0.75 -5.91
CA VAL A 167 -6.52 0.50 -5.98
C VAL A 167 -7.02 -0.22 -4.73
N ASN A 168 -6.28 -1.20 -4.25
CA ASN A 168 -6.41 -1.81 -2.92
C ASN A 168 -7.86 -2.05 -2.48
N TYR A 169 -8.66 -2.69 -3.33
CA TYR A 169 -10.08 -2.90 -3.10
C TYR A 169 -10.33 -3.72 -1.81
N ARG A 170 -11.30 -3.27 -1.03
CA ARG A 170 -11.68 -3.93 0.23
C ARG A 170 -13.19 -4.13 0.30
N GLY A 171 -13.68 -5.32 -0.11
CA GLY A 171 -15.12 -5.64 -0.12
C GLY A 171 -15.83 -5.57 1.23
N LYS A 172 -15.08 -5.53 2.35
CA LYS A 172 -15.65 -5.28 3.70
C LYS A 172 -15.95 -3.80 3.98
N MET A 173 -15.49 -2.88 3.13
CA MET A 173 -15.65 -1.43 3.32
C MET A 173 -16.69 -0.82 2.38
N TRP A 174 -16.72 -1.25 1.13
CA TRP A 174 -17.63 -0.75 0.10
C TRP A 174 -17.98 -1.82 -0.93
N SER A 175 -19.07 -1.59 -1.67
CA SER A 175 -19.46 -2.48 -2.76
C SER A 175 -18.60 -2.24 -4.02
N PRO A 176 -18.53 -3.20 -4.95
CA PRO A 176 -17.86 -3.02 -6.24
C PRO A 176 -18.38 -1.79 -6.99
N GLU A 177 -19.70 -1.59 -7.05
CA GLU A 177 -20.33 -0.47 -7.77
C GLU A 177 -19.89 0.89 -7.19
N LYS A 178 -19.82 1.00 -5.84
CA LYS A 178 -19.35 2.22 -5.18
C LYS A 178 -17.87 2.46 -5.43
N SER A 179 -17.05 1.39 -5.38
CA SER A 179 -15.62 1.48 -5.70
C SER A 179 -15.41 1.97 -7.13
N GLN A 180 -16.04 1.31 -8.11
CA GLN A 180 -15.93 1.64 -9.53
C GLN A 180 -16.36 3.10 -9.81
N ALA A 181 -17.49 3.53 -9.25
CA ALA A 181 -17.95 4.91 -9.40
C ALA A 181 -16.96 5.92 -8.83
N THR A 182 -16.40 5.65 -7.64
CA THR A 182 -15.44 6.54 -6.99
C THR A 182 -14.10 6.55 -7.72
N MET A 183 -13.56 5.38 -8.08
CA MET A 183 -12.27 5.29 -8.78
C MET A 183 -12.33 5.90 -10.18
N LYS A 184 -13.47 5.83 -10.86
CA LYS A 184 -13.71 6.53 -12.13
C LYS A 184 -13.56 8.05 -12.03
N GLU A 185 -13.82 8.62 -10.87
CA GLU A 185 -13.60 10.05 -10.62
C GLU A 185 -12.17 10.40 -10.19
N LEU A 186 -11.48 9.48 -9.50
CA LEU A 186 -10.16 9.74 -8.93
C LEU A 186 -9.02 9.38 -9.89
N LEU A 187 -9.07 8.22 -10.55
CA LEU A 187 -7.97 7.73 -11.39
C LEU A 187 -7.59 8.64 -12.57
N PRO A 188 -8.50 9.42 -13.20
CA PRO A 188 -8.10 10.41 -14.20
C PRO A 188 -7.17 11.52 -13.68
N LEU A 189 -6.99 11.61 -12.35
CA LEU A 189 -6.08 12.54 -11.69
C LEU A 189 -4.80 11.86 -11.17
N VAL A 190 -4.61 10.58 -11.48
CA VAL A 190 -3.51 9.74 -11.00
C VAL A 190 -2.50 9.48 -12.11
N ASP A 191 -1.21 9.71 -11.81
CA ASP A 191 -0.12 9.43 -12.76
C ASP A 191 0.27 7.96 -12.76
N ILE A 192 0.32 7.32 -11.58
CA ILE A 192 0.80 5.94 -11.39
C ILE A 192 -0.27 5.16 -10.64
N CYS A 193 -0.81 4.13 -11.28
CA CYS A 193 -1.80 3.23 -10.70
C CYS A 193 -1.14 1.91 -10.31
N ILE A 194 -1.43 1.41 -9.11
CA ILE A 194 -1.06 0.07 -8.67
C ILE A 194 -2.35 -0.72 -8.54
N ALA A 195 -2.46 -1.82 -9.27
CA ALA A 195 -3.65 -2.66 -9.28
C ALA A 195 -3.27 -4.12 -9.46
N ASN A 196 -3.99 -5.00 -8.80
CA ASN A 196 -3.79 -6.44 -8.86
C ASN A 196 -5.02 -7.14 -9.44
N ASP A 197 -4.91 -8.42 -9.63
CA ASP A 197 -5.97 -9.29 -10.16
C ASP A 197 -7.26 -9.31 -9.33
N GLU A 198 -7.16 -9.08 -8.02
CA GLU A 198 -8.34 -8.94 -7.15
C GLU A 198 -8.98 -7.55 -7.26
N ASP A 199 -8.15 -6.52 -7.46
CA ASP A 199 -8.57 -5.12 -7.49
C ASP A 199 -9.28 -4.74 -8.79
N ALA A 200 -8.76 -5.23 -9.93
CA ALA A 200 -9.24 -4.82 -11.24
C ALA A 200 -10.70 -5.25 -11.52
N PRO A 201 -11.13 -6.50 -11.28
CA PRO A 201 -12.53 -6.87 -11.48
C PRO A 201 -13.48 -6.15 -10.51
N ALA A 202 -13.19 -6.20 -9.22
CA ALA A 202 -14.09 -5.67 -8.20
C ALA A 202 -13.99 -4.15 -8.07
N GLY A 203 -12.77 -3.62 -8.01
CA GLY A 203 -12.50 -2.21 -7.78
C GLY A 203 -12.72 -1.32 -9.00
N LEU A 204 -12.42 -1.80 -10.21
CA LEU A 204 -12.45 -1.04 -11.45
C LEU A 204 -13.47 -1.57 -12.48
N GLY A 205 -14.07 -2.74 -12.28
CA GLY A 205 -15.01 -3.35 -13.24
C GLY A 205 -14.37 -3.98 -14.46
N MET A 206 -13.06 -4.24 -14.43
CA MET A 206 -12.33 -4.85 -15.54
C MET A 206 -12.45 -6.38 -15.52
N THR A 207 -12.42 -7.00 -16.69
CA THR A 207 -12.63 -8.45 -16.85
C THR A 207 -11.48 -9.18 -17.53
N CYS A 208 -10.36 -8.48 -17.78
CA CYS A 208 -9.21 -9.04 -18.48
C CYS A 208 -8.33 -9.96 -17.63
N VAL A 209 -8.46 -9.91 -16.30
CA VAL A 209 -7.76 -10.81 -15.36
C VAL A 209 -8.75 -11.76 -14.72
N SER A 210 -8.32 -13.00 -14.46
CA SER A 210 -9.17 -14.05 -13.90
C SER A 210 -9.44 -13.88 -12.40
N GLY A 211 -8.62 -13.13 -11.67
CA GLY A 211 -8.63 -13.06 -10.22
C GLY A 211 -8.14 -14.33 -9.54
N SER A 212 -7.45 -15.21 -10.26
CA SER A 212 -6.93 -16.46 -9.75
C SER A 212 -5.64 -16.26 -8.96
N LEU A 213 -5.70 -16.40 -7.64
CA LEU A 213 -4.50 -16.38 -6.78
C LEU A 213 -3.61 -17.61 -6.94
N ALA A 214 -4.03 -18.64 -7.68
CA ALA A 214 -3.28 -19.89 -7.85
C ALA A 214 -2.35 -19.88 -9.07
N HIS A 215 -2.66 -19.09 -10.11
CA HIS A 215 -2.03 -19.17 -11.43
C HIS A 215 -1.65 -17.80 -12.01
N GLY A 216 -1.50 -16.78 -11.19
CA GLY A 216 -1.18 -15.43 -11.67
C GLY A 216 0.13 -15.37 -12.47
N ILE A 217 1.15 -16.15 -12.09
CA ILE A 217 2.45 -16.19 -12.78
C ILE A 217 2.32 -16.74 -14.21
N GLU A 218 1.52 -17.78 -14.40
CA GLU A 218 1.24 -18.40 -15.70
C GLU A 218 0.36 -17.47 -16.57
N GLU A 219 -0.49 -16.68 -15.94
CA GLU A 219 -1.41 -15.74 -16.58
C GLU A 219 -0.85 -14.29 -16.63
N ARG A 220 0.44 -14.09 -16.37
CA ARG A 220 1.06 -12.75 -16.21
C ARG A 220 0.78 -11.79 -17.37
N ASP A 221 0.60 -12.29 -18.59
CA ASP A 221 0.33 -11.44 -19.77
C ASP A 221 -1.03 -10.74 -19.65
N THR A 222 -1.98 -11.28 -18.89
CA THR A 222 -3.27 -10.64 -18.61
C THR A 222 -3.12 -9.38 -17.79
N TYR A 223 -2.08 -9.29 -16.94
CA TYR A 223 -1.76 -8.08 -16.17
C TYR A 223 -1.25 -6.94 -17.06
N VAL A 224 -0.54 -7.27 -18.15
CA VAL A 224 -0.14 -6.28 -19.16
C VAL A 224 -1.36 -5.72 -19.88
N GLU A 225 -2.31 -6.58 -20.23
CA GLU A 225 -3.56 -6.15 -20.85
C GLU A 225 -4.40 -5.29 -19.89
N MET A 226 -4.49 -5.68 -18.61
CA MET A 226 -5.12 -4.88 -17.56
C MET A 226 -4.47 -3.50 -17.47
N ALA A 227 -3.14 -3.43 -17.46
CA ALA A 227 -2.41 -2.18 -17.40
C ALA A 227 -2.70 -1.27 -18.61
N ARG A 228 -2.76 -1.82 -19.82
CA ARG A 228 -3.14 -1.09 -21.02
C ARG A 228 -4.55 -0.51 -20.91
N GLN A 229 -5.50 -1.30 -20.43
CA GLN A 229 -6.89 -0.85 -20.25
C GLN A 229 -6.98 0.26 -19.19
N ILE A 230 -6.28 0.14 -18.04
CA ILE A 230 -6.21 1.19 -17.02
C ILE A 230 -5.66 2.49 -17.63
N CYS A 231 -4.54 2.42 -18.36
CA CYS A 231 -3.96 3.59 -18.98
C CYS A 231 -4.89 4.20 -20.04
N ALA A 232 -5.54 3.39 -20.85
CA ALA A 232 -6.46 3.86 -21.90
C ALA A 232 -7.73 4.49 -21.31
N GLU A 233 -8.28 3.93 -20.24
CA GLU A 233 -9.52 4.42 -19.63
C GLU A 233 -9.31 5.64 -18.74
N TYR A 234 -8.23 5.65 -17.94
CA TYR A 234 -8.03 6.68 -16.92
C TYR A 234 -6.89 7.66 -17.23
N GLY A 235 -6.03 7.37 -18.20
CA GLY A 235 -4.91 8.24 -18.58
C GLY A 235 -3.71 8.13 -17.64
N CYS A 236 -3.60 7.08 -16.84
CA CYS A 236 -2.42 6.82 -16.03
C CYS A 236 -1.18 6.63 -16.93
N LYS A 237 -0.05 7.19 -16.48
CA LYS A 237 1.25 7.10 -17.19
C LYS A 237 1.92 5.76 -17.00
N LYS A 238 1.77 5.18 -15.81
CA LYS A 238 2.35 3.87 -15.44
C LYS A 238 1.33 3.05 -14.65
N VAL A 239 1.41 1.74 -14.82
CA VAL A 239 0.67 0.78 -13.99
C VAL A 239 1.64 -0.27 -13.47
N ALA A 240 1.54 -0.59 -12.18
CA ALA A 240 2.31 -1.65 -11.56
C ALA A 240 1.40 -2.69 -10.89
N SER A 241 1.89 -3.92 -10.79
CA SER A 241 1.15 -5.02 -10.18
C SER A 241 2.07 -5.97 -9.44
N VAL A 242 1.55 -6.58 -8.39
CA VAL A 242 2.12 -7.78 -7.80
C VAL A 242 1.42 -9.00 -8.37
N VAL A 243 2.17 -9.86 -9.02
CA VAL A 243 1.69 -11.12 -9.63
C VAL A 243 2.05 -12.27 -8.70
N ARG A 244 1.09 -13.13 -8.36
CA ARG A 244 1.26 -14.12 -7.28
C ARG A 244 0.69 -15.49 -7.63
N ASN A 245 1.39 -16.53 -7.14
CA ASN A 245 0.80 -17.86 -6.97
C ASN A 245 0.81 -18.21 -5.48
N ILE A 246 -0.35 -18.32 -4.86
CA ILE A 246 -0.50 -18.61 -3.43
C ILE A 246 -0.85 -20.09 -3.25
N SER A 247 0.07 -20.86 -2.69
CA SER A 247 -0.13 -22.29 -2.39
C SER A 247 -0.79 -22.52 -1.03
N CYS A 248 -0.35 -21.77 -0.01
CA CYS A 248 -0.91 -21.74 1.33
C CYS A 248 -0.47 -20.43 2.02
N VAL A 249 -0.85 -20.26 3.29
CA VAL A 249 -0.54 -19.02 4.03
C VAL A 249 0.97 -18.76 4.11
N GLU A 250 1.77 -19.84 4.30
CA GLU A 250 3.22 -19.73 4.49
C GLU A 250 4.04 -19.89 3.20
N ARG A 251 3.42 -20.15 2.05
CA ARG A 251 4.17 -20.39 0.81
C ARG A 251 3.49 -19.79 -0.40
N SER A 252 4.22 -18.95 -1.12
CA SER A 252 3.75 -18.30 -2.33
C SER A 252 4.92 -17.91 -3.24
N ILE A 253 4.63 -17.76 -4.52
CA ILE A 253 5.56 -17.24 -5.52
C ILE A 253 5.11 -15.81 -5.85
N TRP A 254 6.05 -14.87 -5.87
CA TRP A 254 5.80 -13.45 -6.08
C TRP A 254 6.66 -12.91 -7.23
N MET A 255 6.07 -12.08 -8.06
CA MET A 255 6.69 -11.40 -9.19
C MET A 255 6.10 -9.98 -9.27
N GLY A 256 6.91 -8.99 -9.66
CA GLY A 256 6.45 -7.64 -9.95
C GLY A 256 6.24 -7.45 -11.45
N MET A 257 5.31 -6.58 -11.82
CA MET A 257 5.11 -6.08 -13.17
C MET A 257 5.05 -4.54 -13.15
N LEU A 258 5.68 -3.92 -14.14
CA LEU A 258 5.57 -2.48 -14.41
C LEU A 258 5.26 -2.29 -15.90
N PHE A 259 4.28 -1.45 -16.21
CA PHE A 259 3.90 -1.04 -17.56
C PHE A 259 4.05 0.49 -17.69
N ASP A 260 4.59 0.94 -18.80
CA ASP A 260 4.72 2.35 -19.16
C ASP A 260 3.87 2.68 -20.36
N ALA A 261 2.93 3.62 -20.23
CA ALA A 261 1.99 3.97 -21.27
C ALA A 261 2.62 4.79 -22.40
N GLU A 262 3.70 5.53 -22.14
CA GLU A 262 4.35 6.38 -23.14
C GLU A 262 5.13 5.53 -24.16
N SER A 263 5.92 4.57 -23.67
CA SER A 263 6.69 3.65 -24.52
C SER A 263 5.86 2.45 -24.99
N GLY A 264 4.79 2.09 -24.28
CA GLY A 264 4.05 0.85 -24.47
C GLY A 264 4.80 -0.40 -24.00
N GLU A 265 5.94 -0.23 -23.37
CA GLU A 265 6.79 -1.31 -22.85
C GLU A 265 6.33 -1.80 -21.47
N HIS A 266 6.74 -3.02 -21.14
CA HIS A 266 6.49 -3.60 -19.81
C HIS A 266 7.68 -4.44 -19.36
N TRP A 267 7.82 -4.55 -18.04
CA TRP A 267 8.89 -5.27 -17.38
C TRP A 267 8.33 -6.17 -16.29
N PHE A 268 8.85 -7.38 -16.24
CA PHE A 268 8.61 -8.31 -15.14
C PHE A 268 9.88 -8.51 -14.35
N SER A 269 9.77 -8.61 -13.04
CA SER A 269 10.87 -9.08 -12.20
C SER A 269 11.05 -10.61 -12.35
N PRO A 270 12.14 -11.19 -11.86
CA PRO A 270 12.18 -12.62 -11.56
C PRO A 270 11.04 -13.04 -10.62
N ALA A 271 10.63 -14.31 -10.69
CA ALA A 271 9.70 -14.91 -9.76
C ALA A 271 10.45 -15.43 -8.53
N HIS A 272 9.96 -15.10 -7.33
CA HIS A 272 10.58 -15.48 -6.06
C HIS A 272 9.66 -16.45 -5.28
N ASP A 273 10.16 -17.67 -4.99
CA ASP A 273 9.48 -18.61 -4.08
C ASP A 273 9.78 -18.20 -2.63
N VAL A 274 8.76 -17.84 -1.88
CA VAL A 274 8.90 -17.23 -0.56
C VAL A 274 8.23 -18.06 0.52
N HIS A 275 8.97 -18.31 1.60
CA HIS A 275 8.39 -18.76 2.86
C HIS A 275 7.90 -17.54 3.65
N VAL A 276 6.58 -17.45 3.80
CA VAL A 276 5.89 -16.30 4.38
C VAL A 276 5.77 -16.47 5.90
N LEU A 277 6.34 -15.58 6.68
CA LEU A 277 6.06 -15.47 8.12
C LEU A 277 4.76 -14.72 8.39
N GLU A 278 4.55 -13.60 7.67
CA GLU A 278 3.33 -12.82 7.78
C GLU A 278 3.10 -11.98 6.52
N GLY A 279 1.94 -12.18 5.88
CA GLY A 279 1.60 -11.56 4.59
C GLY A 279 1.09 -10.13 4.66
N VAL A 280 0.87 -9.58 5.87
CA VAL A 280 0.36 -8.20 6.03
C VAL A 280 1.39 -7.18 5.53
N ALA A 281 0.90 -6.12 4.88
CA ALA A 281 1.70 -5.00 4.38
C ALA A 281 2.75 -5.33 3.28
N ALA A 282 2.72 -6.53 2.69
CA ALA A 282 3.63 -6.86 1.59
C ALA A 282 3.33 -6.02 0.32
N GLY A 283 2.05 -5.76 0.02
CA GLY A 283 1.64 -4.81 -1.02
C GLY A 283 2.13 -3.40 -0.71
N ASP A 284 1.95 -2.94 0.53
CA ASP A 284 2.42 -1.61 0.96
C ASP A 284 3.94 -1.47 0.82
N ALA A 285 4.69 -2.55 1.09
CA ALA A 285 6.14 -2.59 0.89
C ALA A 285 6.53 -2.57 -0.59
N PHE A 286 5.79 -3.27 -1.47
CA PHE A 286 5.94 -3.16 -2.92
C PHE A 286 5.73 -1.71 -3.38
N ASN A 287 4.66 -1.08 -2.91
CA ASN A 287 4.31 0.29 -3.26
C ASN A 287 5.42 1.28 -2.82
N ALA A 288 5.93 1.11 -1.60
CA ALA A 288 7.05 1.91 -1.11
C ALA A 288 8.33 1.71 -1.94
N GLY A 289 8.67 0.45 -2.25
CA GLY A 289 9.83 0.13 -3.09
C GLY A 289 9.71 0.70 -4.50
N LEU A 290 8.51 0.64 -5.10
CA LEU A 290 8.25 1.24 -6.41
C LEU A 290 8.41 2.77 -6.36
N VAL A 291 7.81 3.43 -5.37
CA VAL A 291 7.92 4.89 -5.21
C VAL A 291 9.38 5.28 -4.95
N HIS A 292 10.10 4.57 -4.06
CA HIS A 292 11.54 4.77 -3.84
C HIS A 292 12.33 4.73 -5.15
N ALA A 293 12.14 3.67 -5.96
CA ALA A 293 12.85 3.52 -7.22
C ALA A 293 12.54 4.67 -8.20
N LEU A 294 11.28 5.06 -8.31
CA LEU A 294 10.84 6.13 -9.23
C LEU A 294 11.34 7.52 -8.80
N ILE A 295 11.40 7.81 -7.50
CA ILE A 295 11.91 9.12 -7.02
C ILE A 295 13.44 9.20 -7.09
N ASN A 296 14.12 8.07 -7.16
CA ASN A 296 15.57 7.95 -7.30
C ASN A 296 16.02 7.64 -8.75
N ASP A 297 15.09 7.78 -9.71
CA ASP A 297 15.32 7.68 -11.15
C ASP A 297 15.95 6.33 -11.60
N PHE A 298 15.50 5.21 -11.02
CA PHE A 298 15.89 3.86 -11.42
C PHE A 298 15.36 3.54 -12.83
N ASP A 299 16.11 2.74 -13.59
CA ASP A 299 15.58 2.17 -14.82
C ASP A 299 14.36 1.30 -14.54
N PRO A 300 13.39 1.19 -15.48
CA PRO A 300 12.12 0.50 -15.22
C PRO A 300 12.28 -0.96 -14.79
N GLN A 301 13.26 -1.69 -15.33
CA GLN A 301 13.56 -3.07 -14.91
C GLN A 301 14.08 -3.12 -13.48
N ASP A 302 14.97 -2.21 -13.11
CA ASP A 302 15.52 -2.12 -11.76
C ASP A 302 14.44 -1.65 -10.77
N ALA A 303 13.53 -0.76 -11.19
CA ALA A 303 12.42 -0.31 -10.37
C ALA A 303 11.49 -1.46 -10.00
N VAL A 304 11.10 -2.31 -10.95
CA VAL A 304 10.22 -3.46 -10.66
C VAL A 304 10.94 -4.53 -9.84
N ASN A 305 12.24 -4.76 -10.07
CA ASN A 305 13.05 -5.68 -9.28
C ASN A 305 13.17 -5.21 -7.83
N TYR A 306 13.41 -3.92 -7.62
CA TYR A 306 13.50 -3.32 -6.29
C TYR A 306 12.16 -3.36 -5.55
N ALA A 307 11.06 -3.02 -6.23
CA ALA A 307 9.73 -3.04 -5.64
C ALA A 307 9.34 -4.43 -5.14
N ILE A 308 9.57 -5.49 -5.94
CA ILE A 308 9.26 -6.85 -5.51
C ILE A 308 10.20 -7.34 -4.42
N ALA A 309 11.49 -6.96 -4.45
CA ALA A 309 12.44 -7.28 -3.39
C ALA A 309 12.00 -6.71 -2.03
N ALA A 310 11.53 -5.46 -1.99
CA ALA A 310 10.95 -4.86 -0.79
C ALA A 310 9.75 -5.66 -0.27
N SER A 311 8.88 -6.09 -1.17
CA SER A 311 7.68 -6.89 -0.85
C SER A 311 8.02 -8.26 -0.26
N ILE A 312 8.89 -9.02 -0.91
CA ILE A 312 9.24 -10.38 -0.48
C ILE A 312 10.04 -10.37 0.83
N LEU A 313 10.88 -9.38 1.06
CA LEU A 313 11.55 -9.19 2.34
C LEU A 313 10.57 -8.88 3.47
N LYS A 314 9.53 -8.06 3.21
CA LYS A 314 8.45 -7.81 4.18
C LYS A 314 7.72 -9.10 4.58
N LEU A 315 7.53 -10.04 3.69
CA LEU A 315 6.90 -11.33 4.00
C LEU A 315 7.66 -12.13 5.07
N THR A 316 8.92 -11.83 5.30
CA THR A 316 9.77 -12.47 6.32
C THR A 316 9.79 -11.74 7.66
N ILE A 317 8.99 -10.67 7.83
CA ILE A 317 8.94 -9.83 9.02
C ILE A 317 7.54 -9.86 9.62
N LYS A 318 7.42 -10.09 10.94
CA LYS A 318 6.14 -10.04 11.66
C LYS A 318 5.66 -8.59 11.85
N GLY A 319 4.36 -8.37 11.67
CA GLY A 319 3.69 -7.08 11.86
C GLY A 319 3.57 -6.27 10.57
N ASP A 320 3.13 -5.03 10.70
CA ASP A 320 2.77 -4.17 9.55
C ASP A 320 3.98 -3.40 9.01
N SER A 321 5.00 -3.17 9.83
CA SER A 321 6.16 -2.35 9.47
C SER A 321 7.16 -3.12 8.60
N ASN A 322 7.52 -2.55 7.46
CA ASN A 322 8.62 -3.07 6.65
C ASN A 322 9.95 -2.47 7.15
N LEU A 323 10.62 -3.20 8.03
CA LEU A 323 11.90 -2.80 8.64
C LEU A 323 13.08 -3.37 7.83
N VAL A 324 13.14 -3.02 6.54
CA VAL A 324 14.17 -3.43 5.60
C VAL A 324 14.83 -2.19 4.99
N THR A 325 16.14 -2.13 5.07
CA THR A 325 16.92 -1.00 4.55
C THR A 325 17.02 -1.04 3.02
N ALA A 326 17.34 0.11 2.42
CA ALA A 326 17.56 0.20 0.97
C ALA A 326 18.67 -0.75 0.50
N ASP A 327 19.75 -0.93 1.28
CA ASP A 327 20.86 -1.83 0.94
C ASP A 327 20.42 -3.30 0.94
N GLU A 328 19.60 -3.72 1.91
CA GLU A 328 19.04 -5.08 1.95
C GLU A 328 18.14 -5.35 0.75
N ILE A 329 17.30 -4.38 0.38
CA ILE A 329 16.42 -4.49 -0.79
C ILE A 329 17.25 -4.57 -2.07
N ALA A 330 18.23 -3.67 -2.24
CA ALA A 330 19.09 -3.65 -3.42
C ALA A 330 19.91 -4.95 -3.58
N ALA A 331 20.36 -5.53 -2.47
CA ALA A 331 21.07 -6.80 -2.47
C ALA A 331 20.19 -7.95 -3.01
N VAL A 332 18.92 -7.99 -2.66
CA VAL A 332 17.95 -8.98 -3.16
C VAL A 332 17.56 -8.69 -4.60
N ALA A 333 17.30 -7.42 -4.94
CA ALA A 333 16.89 -7.00 -6.27
C ALA A 333 17.95 -7.30 -7.35
N SER A 334 19.25 -7.26 -6.98
CA SER A 334 20.38 -7.52 -7.88
C SER A 334 20.84 -8.99 -7.90
N ALA A 335 20.32 -9.85 -7.01
CA ALA A 335 20.74 -11.24 -6.93
C ALA A 335 20.15 -12.07 -8.07
N ALA A 336 20.99 -12.51 -9.01
CA ALA A 336 20.57 -13.33 -10.16
C ALA A 336 20.00 -14.72 -9.75
N ASP A 337 20.37 -15.26 -8.59
CA ASP A 337 20.07 -16.62 -8.14
C ASP A 337 19.35 -16.72 -6.78
N GLY A 338 18.81 -15.63 -6.25
CA GLY A 338 18.02 -15.63 -5.00
C GLY A 338 18.77 -16.08 -3.73
N GLY A 339 20.10 -16.14 -3.79
CA GLY A 339 20.94 -16.58 -2.67
C GLY A 339 21.25 -15.46 -1.68
N THR A 340 20.66 -15.52 -0.48
CA THR A 340 21.02 -14.62 0.63
C THR A 340 22.29 -15.11 1.33
N ARG A 341 23.31 -14.26 1.42
CA ARG A 341 24.50 -14.51 2.24
C ARG A 341 24.37 -13.76 3.56
N VAL A 342 24.95 -14.32 4.62
CA VAL A 342 25.09 -13.62 5.89
C VAL A 342 25.94 -12.37 5.65
N ALA A 343 25.34 -11.19 5.86
CA ALA A 343 26.09 -9.93 5.91
C ALA A 343 27.05 -9.98 7.11
N ARG A 344 28.35 -9.78 6.87
CA ARG A 344 29.40 -9.75 7.88
C ARG A 344 30.05 -8.39 7.90
#